data_8cc951e70a5209f3f8220f3fd3595a90
#
_entry.id   8cc951e70a5209f3f8220f3fd3595a90
#
_cell.length_a   1.000
_cell.length_b   1.000
_cell.length_c   1.000
_cell.angle_alpha   90.00
_cell.angle_beta   90.00
_cell.angle_gamma   90.00
#
_symmetry.space_group_name_H-M   'P 1'
#
loop_
_entity.id
_entity.type
_entity.pdbx_description
1 polymer ?
#
loop_
_entity_poly.entity_id
_entity_poly.type
_entity_poly.pdbx_seq_one_letter_code
_entity_poly.pdbx_strand_id
1 'polypeptide(L)'
;MKRFALIIATSLLMAVGTPFLVPVVAAQTTPIPTLTLTIIGETNNSKQVFSKPLILLPEIPLDLVITFHNGDPTMAHSFTIADVNGTPPYPINSQILSPGAPNVTLSFTVLSLTRIAYNGTQFTPQPSPAGGILFFCIPHQAAGMVGRIDLAGLAPPTAEKGILLRAYWIGLIGIAVTLLWVVISYYIIKSSSRHFKDHADHVRRGLP
;
A
#
# COMPACT_ATOMS: atom_id res chain seq x y z
N MET A 1 7.57 -58.10 6.04
CA MET A 1 6.57 -57.13 5.54
C MET A 1 5.84 -56.39 6.64
N LYS A 2 5.37 -57.00 7.74
CA LYS A 2 4.66 -56.27 8.82
C LYS A 2 5.49 -55.18 9.56
N ARG A 3 6.80 -55.35 9.68
CA ARG A 3 7.69 -54.35 10.34
C ARG A 3 7.96 -53.09 9.51
N PHE A 4 7.94 -53.18 8.17
CA PHE A 4 8.12 -52.03 7.27
C PHE A 4 6.87 -51.14 7.24
N ALA A 5 5.66 -51.76 7.30
CA ALA A 5 4.43 -50.99 7.33
C ALA A 5 4.28 -50.15 8.62
N LEU A 6 4.80 -50.67 9.73
CA LEU A 6 4.76 -49.94 11.01
C LEU A 6 5.66 -48.73 11.03
N ILE A 7 6.85 -48.80 10.41
CA ILE A 7 7.81 -47.69 10.33
C ILE A 7 7.26 -46.55 9.47
N ILE A 8 6.59 -46.86 8.34
CA ILE A 8 5.97 -45.86 7.47
C ILE A 8 4.78 -45.21 8.15
N ALA A 9 3.97 -45.94 8.89
CA ALA A 9 2.81 -45.42 9.63
C ALA A 9 3.23 -44.48 10.77
N THR A 10 4.30 -44.83 11.52
CA THR A 10 4.82 -43.95 12.59
C THR A 10 5.51 -42.72 12.05
N SER A 11 6.21 -42.77 10.91
CA SER A 11 6.80 -41.59 10.27
C SER A 11 5.74 -40.63 9.72
N LEU A 12 4.63 -41.15 9.21
CA LEU A 12 3.52 -40.35 8.71
C LEU A 12 2.75 -39.65 9.85
N LEU A 13 2.62 -40.33 10.99
CA LEU A 13 1.94 -39.76 12.16
C LEU A 13 2.73 -38.64 12.86
N MET A 14 4.07 -38.71 12.79
CA MET A 14 4.94 -37.64 13.31
C MET A 14 4.93 -36.39 12.43
N ALA A 15 4.66 -36.52 11.15
CA ALA A 15 4.61 -35.36 10.21
C ALA A 15 3.32 -34.53 10.37
N VAL A 16 2.24 -35.10 10.91
CA VAL A 16 0.94 -34.42 11.08
C VAL A 16 0.84 -33.69 12.42
N GLY A 17 1.71 -34.02 13.40
CA GLY A 17 1.59 -33.55 14.77
C GLY A 17 2.46 -32.34 15.15
N THR A 18 3.30 -31.81 14.27
CA THR A 18 4.04 -30.57 14.58
C THR A 18 3.14 -29.38 14.32
N PRO A 19 2.74 -28.60 15.36
CA PRO A 19 2.07 -27.34 15.12
C PRO A 19 3.04 -26.47 14.32
N PHE A 20 2.67 -26.13 13.09
CA PHE A 20 3.35 -25.09 12.34
C PHE A 20 3.19 -23.80 13.16
N LEU A 21 4.18 -23.49 13.98
CA LEU A 21 4.34 -22.15 14.55
C LEU A 21 4.58 -21.21 13.38
N VAL A 22 3.49 -20.71 12.80
CA VAL A 22 3.56 -19.61 11.84
C VAL A 22 4.10 -18.44 12.65
N PRO A 23 5.32 -17.94 12.36
CA PRO A 23 5.80 -16.75 13.04
C PRO A 23 4.79 -15.65 12.74
N VAL A 24 4.15 -15.11 13.77
CA VAL A 24 3.37 -13.88 13.66
C VAL A 24 4.38 -12.80 13.30
N VAL A 25 4.49 -12.50 12.03
CA VAL A 25 5.26 -11.34 11.56
C VAL A 25 4.51 -10.14 12.08
N ALA A 26 5.01 -9.53 13.16
CA ALA A 26 4.52 -8.25 13.61
C ALA A 26 4.55 -7.31 12.40
N ALA A 27 3.39 -6.75 12.05
CA ALA A 27 3.29 -5.77 10.99
C ALA A 27 4.20 -4.61 11.39
N GLN A 28 5.32 -4.44 10.68
CA GLN A 28 6.14 -3.26 10.84
C GLN A 28 5.29 -2.09 10.36
N THR A 29 4.90 -1.23 11.28
CA THR A 29 4.31 0.07 10.94
C THR A 29 5.42 0.88 10.26
N THR A 30 5.42 0.92 8.94
CA THR A 30 6.29 1.83 8.20
C THR A 30 5.93 3.26 8.62
N PRO A 31 6.91 4.09 8.99
CA PRO A 31 6.63 5.49 9.31
C PRO A 31 5.97 6.15 8.09
N ILE A 32 4.96 6.98 8.34
CA ILE A 32 4.32 7.76 7.28
C ILE A 32 5.35 8.74 6.72
N PRO A 33 5.58 8.76 5.39
CA PRO A 33 6.53 9.68 4.78
C PRO A 33 6.05 11.13 4.92
N THR A 34 7.00 12.07 4.99
CA THR A 34 6.72 13.50 5.15
C THR A 34 7.18 14.28 3.93
N LEU A 35 6.30 15.12 3.39
CA LEU A 35 6.59 16.08 2.34
C LEU A 35 6.49 17.51 2.87
N THR A 36 7.58 18.27 2.77
CA THR A 36 7.61 19.67 3.19
C THR A 36 7.63 20.58 1.98
N LEU A 37 6.73 21.57 1.96
CA LEU A 37 6.57 22.53 0.85
C LEU A 37 6.44 23.97 1.39
N THR A 38 6.98 24.92 0.62
CA THR A 38 6.66 26.34 0.80
C THR A 38 5.72 26.80 -0.29
N ILE A 39 4.63 27.47 0.12
CA ILE A 39 3.64 28.07 -0.77
C ILE A 39 3.58 29.55 -0.51
N ILE A 40 3.65 30.35 -1.56
CA ILE A 40 3.62 31.80 -1.48
C ILE A 40 2.28 32.26 -2.09
N GLY A 41 1.57 33.13 -1.36
CA GLY A 41 0.46 33.90 -1.91
C GLY A 41 1.00 35.20 -2.48
N GLU A 42 0.71 35.47 -3.74
CA GLU A 42 1.27 36.64 -4.46
C GLU A 42 0.31 37.15 -5.52
N THR A 43 0.56 38.39 -5.99
CA THR A 43 -0.11 38.95 -7.14
C THR A 43 0.82 38.85 -8.36
N ASN A 44 0.38 38.14 -9.40
CA ASN A 44 1.07 38.00 -10.65
C ASN A 44 0.17 38.46 -11.80
N ASN A 45 0.62 39.44 -12.60
CA ASN A 45 -0.16 40.03 -13.71
C ASN A 45 -1.57 40.48 -13.28
N SER A 46 -1.67 41.15 -12.15
CA SER A 46 -2.95 41.62 -11.53
C SER A 46 -3.89 40.52 -11.11
N LYS A 47 -3.45 39.26 -11.03
CA LYS A 47 -4.21 38.13 -10.51
C LYS A 47 -3.57 37.62 -9.23
N GLN A 48 -4.38 37.36 -8.26
CA GLN A 48 -3.95 36.74 -7.00
C GLN A 48 -3.78 35.23 -7.25
N VAL A 49 -2.59 34.71 -6.99
CA VAL A 49 -2.23 33.33 -7.28
C VAL A 49 -1.41 32.71 -6.13
N PHE A 50 -1.42 31.40 -6.04
CA PHE A 50 -0.43 30.63 -5.28
C PHE A 50 0.78 30.33 -6.17
N SER A 51 1.99 30.45 -5.63
CA SER A 51 3.22 30.07 -6.33
C SER A 51 3.21 28.59 -6.79
N LYS A 52 2.42 27.76 -6.10
CA LYS A 52 2.19 26.34 -6.44
C LYS A 52 0.69 26.06 -6.39
N PRO A 53 -0.05 26.29 -7.48
CA PRO A 53 -1.49 26.02 -7.52
C PRO A 53 -1.81 24.51 -7.66
N LEU A 54 -0.81 23.68 -7.97
CA LEU A 54 -0.91 22.23 -8.02
C LEU A 54 0.18 21.61 -7.14
N ILE A 55 -0.25 20.80 -6.18
CA ILE A 55 0.62 19.99 -5.32
C ILE A 55 0.40 18.54 -5.71
N LEU A 56 1.46 17.87 -6.15
CA LEU A 56 1.42 16.45 -6.48
C LEU A 56 2.05 15.64 -5.33
N LEU A 57 1.25 14.78 -4.71
CA LEU A 57 1.72 13.87 -3.68
C LEU A 57 2.30 12.62 -4.32
N PRO A 58 3.50 12.15 -3.92
CA PRO A 58 4.11 10.95 -4.48
C PRO A 58 3.35 9.68 -4.09
N GLU A 59 2.78 9.67 -2.88
CA GLU A 59 2.07 8.54 -2.30
C GLU A 59 1.10 9.00 -1.20
N ILE A 60 0.23 8.14 -0.75
CA ILE A 60 -0.65 8.28 0.41
C ILE A 60 -0.71 6.95 1.17
N PRO A 61 -0.75 6.94 2.52
CA PRO A 61 -0.82 8.12 3.40
C PRO A 61 0.50 8.91 3.44
N LEU A 62 0.40 10.24 3.59
CA LEU A 62 1.54 11.15 3.60
C LEU A 62 1.31 12.30 4.60
N ASP A 63 2.34 12.63 5.40
CA ASP A 63 2.36 13.84 6.22
C ASP A 63 2.79 15.02 5.37
N LEU A 64 1.91 16.01 5.24
CA LEU A 64 2.15 17.21 4.46
C LEU A 64 2.41 18.40 5.39
N VAL A 65 3.59 18.98 5.28
CA VAL A 65 4.00 20.17 6.02
C VAL A 65 4.07 21.35 5.04
N ILE A 66 3.15 22.29 5.17
CA ILE A 66 3.06 23.47 4.31
C ILE A 66 3.49 24.70 5.13
N THR A 67 4.55 25.36 4.68
CA THR A 67 4.91 26.70 5.15
C THR A 67 4.29 27.70 4.21
N PHE A 68 3.27 28.41 4.67
CA PHE A 68 2.62 29.47 3.90
C PHE A 68 3.24 30.82 4.20
N HIS A 69 3.55 31.57 3.15
CA HIS A 69 4.10 32.91 3.19
C HIS A 69 3.25 33.86 2.34
N ASN A 70 2.94 35.03 2.88
CA ASN A 70 2.37 36.11 2.09
C ASN A 70 3.49 36.94 1.46
N GLY A 71 3.73 36.73 0.17
CA GLY A 71 4.73 37.46 -0.62
C GLY A 71 4.19 38.74 -1.26
N ASP A 72 2.90 39.05 -1.12
CA ASP A 72 2.31 40.27 -1.68
C ASP A 72 2.60 41.47 -0.75
N PRO A 73 3.12 42.57 -1.28
CA PRO A 73 3.39 43.76 -0.48
C PRO A 73 2.14 44.57 -0.12
N THR A 74 1.00 44.33 -0.75
CA THR A 74 -0.19 45.17 -0.66
C THR A 74 -1.45 44.41 -0.21
N MET A 75 -1.53 43.11 -0.51
CA MET A 75 -2.74 42.32 -0.25
C MET A 75 -2.52 41.25 0.80
N ALA A 76 -3.58 40.94 1.53
CA ALA A 76 -3.57 39.88 2.50
C ALA A 76 -3.99 38.56 1.87
N HIS A 77 -3.31 37.48 2.21
CA HIS A 77 -3.56 36.15 1.67
C HIS A 77 -3.72 35.10 2.78
N SER A 78 -4.35 33.97 2.46
CA SER A 78 -4.45 32.80 3.33
C SER A 78 -4.27 31.52 2.54
N PHE A 79 -3.90 30.44 3.26
CA PHE A 79 -3.96 29.07 2.76
C PHE A 79 -5.02 28.31 3.57
N THR A 80 -6.02 27.79 2.90
CA THR A 80 -7.18 27.19 3.56
C THR A 80 -7.61 25.93 2.85
N ILE A 81 -7.89 24.86 3.62
CA ILE A 81 -8.59 23.66 3.16
C ILE A 81 -9.88 23.55 3.97
N ALA A 82 -11.01 23.59 3.27
CA ALA A 82 -12.33 23.43 3.86
C ALA A 82 -12.72 21.95 3.95
N ASP A 83 -13.67 21.67 4.83
CA ASP A 83 -14.42 20.40 4.76
C ASP A 83 -15.37 20.39 3.56
N VAL A 84 -16.05 19.26 3.34
CA VAL A 84 -16.99 19.07 2.22
C VAL A 84 -18.12 20.11 2.19
N ASN A 85 -18.49 20.70 3.34
CA ASN A 85 -19.53 21.72 3.43
C ASN A 85 -19.06 23.10 2.94
N GLY A 86 -17.74 23.33 2.91
CA GLY A 86 -17.14 24.56 2.39
C GLY A 86 -17.44 25.80 3.25
N THR A 87 -17.86 25.62 4.50
CA THR A 87 -18.26 26.71 5.40
C THR A 87 -17.32 26.82 6.62
N PRO A 88 -17.12 28.06 7.16
CA PRO A 88 -16.35 28.23 8.39
C PRO A 88 -17.04 27.55 9.61
N PRO A 89 -16.28 27.10 10.62
CA PRO A 89 -14.82 27.20 10.71
C PRO A 89 -14.10 26.18 9.83
N TYR A 90 -13.08 26.64 9.12
CA TYR A 90 -12.27 25.76 8.26
C TYR A 90 -11.30 24.92 9.09
N PRO A 91 -11.25 23.60 8.89
CA PRO A 91 -10.37 22.71 9.67
C PRO A 91 -8.89 23.09 9.54
N ILE A 92 -8.41 23.38 8.33
CA ILE A 92 -7.03 23.81 8.07
C ILE A 92 -7.06 25.22 7.53
N ASN A 93 -6.45 26.15 8.26
CA ASN A 93 -6.45 27.57 7.91
C ASN A 93 -5.19 28.27 8.49
N SER A 94 -4.42 28.93 7.62
CA SER A 94 -3.29 29.76 8.04
C SER A 94 -3.70 31.07 8.73
N GLN A 95 -4.99 31.36 8.80
CA GLN A 95 -5.53 32.69 8.98
C GLN A 95 -5.19 33.63 7.80
N ILE A 96 -5.73 34.83 7.81
CA ILE A 96 -5.44 35.83 6.77
C ILE A 96 -4.17 36.58 7.19
N LEU A 97 -3.09 36.37 6.45
CA LEU A 97 -1.80 37.02 6.69
C LEU A 97 -1.73 38.34 5.96
N SER A 98 -1.53 39.44 6.69
CA SER A 98 -1.23 40.76 6.11
C SER A 98 0.16 40.78 5.44
N PRO A 99 0.44 41.76 4.58
CA PRO A 99 1.79 41.98 4.03
C PRO A 99 2.85 42.05 5.13
N GLY A 100 3.95 41.31 4.97
CA GLY A 100 5.04 41.26 5.94
C GLY A 100 4.77 40.44 7.21
N ALA A 101 3.62 39.78 7.31
CA ALA A 101 3.34 38.90 8.43
C ALA A 101 4.31 37.67 8.43
N PRO A 102 4.60 37.11 9.63
CA PRO A 102 5.43 35.91 9.73
C PRO A 102 4.79 34.73 9.01
N ASN A 103 5.62 33.80 8.55
CA ASN A 103 5.19 32.58 7.91
C ASN A 103 4.40 31.68 8.88
N VAL A 104 3.41 30.97 8.38
CA VAL A 104 2.62 30.00 9.14
C VAL A 104 2.89 28.61 8.61
N THR A 105 3.23 27.68 9.48
CA THR A 105 3.41 26.27 9.15
C THR A 105 2.19 25.47 9.57
N LEU A 106 1.64 24.70 8.62
CA LEU A 106 0.51 23.81 8.79
C LEU A 106 0.99 22.37 8.54
N SER A 107 0.73 21.48 9.48
CA SER A 107 1.10 20.07 9.37
C SER A 107 -0.14 19.20 9.50
N PHE A 108 -0.39 18.35 8.51
CA PHE A 108 -1.56 17.45 8.48
C PHE A 108 -1.25 16.20 7.67
N THR A 109 -1.97 15.11 7.94
CA THR A 109 -1.80 13.83 7.24
C THR A 109 -2.87 13.68 6.17
N VAL A 110 -2.46 13.48 4.92
CA VAL A 110 -3.36 13.12 3.83
C VAL A 110 -3.48 11.59 3.81
N LEU A 111 -4.62 11.07 4.31
CA LEU A 111 -4.90 9.64 4.36
C LEU A 111 -5.43 9.12 3.01
N SER A 112 -6.20 9.97 2.30
CA SER A 112 -6.69 9.75 0.94
C SER A 112 -7.08 11.10 0.33
N LEU A 113 -7.38 11.16 -0.95
CA LEU A 113 -7.92 12.39 -1.59
C LEU A 113 -9.30 12.80 -1.05
N THR A 114 -9.94 11.94 -0.26
CA THR A 114 -11.24 12.20 0.38
C THR A 114 -11.17 12.23 1.91
N ARG A 115 -9.97 12.13 2.51
CA ARG A 115 -9.81 12.10 3.96
C ARG A 115 -8.49 12.69 4.41
N ILE A 116 -8.57 13.68 5.28
CA ILE A 116 -7.43 14.33 5.94
C ILE A 116 -7.55 14.15 7.45
N ALA A 117 -6.41 13.94 8.12
CA ALA A 117 -6.29 13.99 9.56
C ALA A 117 -5.54 15.26 9.96
N TYR A 118 -6.12 16.04 10.88
CA TYR A 118 -5.55 17.27 11.41
C TYR A 118 -5.90 17.42 12.90
N ASN A 119 -4.91 17.69 13.74
CA ASN A 119 -5.08 17.84 15.20
C ASN A 119 -5.90 16.70 15.84
N GLY A 120 -5.64 15.45 15.45
CA GLY A 120 -6.32 14.28 15.99
C GLY A 120 -7.74 14.04 15.45
N THR A 121 -8.26 14.93 14.60
CA THR A 121 -9.60 14.81 13.98
C THR A 121 -9.46 14.49 12.50
N GLN A 122 -10.35 13.64 11.97
CA GLN A 122 -10.42 13.36 10.54
C GLN A 122 -11.64 14.05 9.93
N PHE A 123 -11.46 14.57 8.73
CA PHE A 123 -12.56 15.18 7.96
C PHE A 123 -12.43 14.87 6.47
N THR A 124 -13.54 15.04 5.75
CA THR A 124 -13.61 14.95 4.29
C THR A 124 -13.35 16.33 3.70
N PRO A 125 -12.24 16.55 2.98
CA PRO A 125 -11.94 17.85 2.37
C PRO A 125 -12.87 18.12 1.20
N GLN A 126 -13.08 19.41 0.90
CA GLN A 126 -13.80 19.86 -0.29
C GLN A 126 -13.05 19.41 -1.55
N PRO A 127 -13.73 18.71 -2.49
CA PRO A 127 -13.11 18.30 -3.73
C PRO A 127 -12.89 19.48 -4.68
N SER A 128 -11.79 19.48 -5.39
CA SER A 128 -11.57 20.41 -6.50
C SER A 128 -12.41 19.99 -7.71
N PRO A 129 -12.95 20.93 -8.50
CA PRO A 129 -13.65 20.62 -9.76
C PRO A 129 -12.81 19.83 -10.77
N ALA A 130 -11.50 19.96 -10.71
CA ALA A 130 -10.57 19.23 -11.57
C ALA A 130 -10.03 17.92 -10.93
N GLY A 131 -10.62 17.48 -9.83
CA GLY A 131 -10.17 16.34 -9.01
C GLY A 131 -9.19 16.75 -7.90
N GLY A 132 -8.96 15.83 -6.95
CA GLY A 132 -8.11 16.09 -5.79
C GLY A 132 -8.75 16.98 -4.72
N ILE A 133 -7.95 17.45 -3.77
CA ILE A 133 -8.36 18.26 -2.63
C ILE A 133 -8.23 19.73 -3.01
N LEU A 134 -9.29 20.53 -2.82
CA LEU A 134 -9.28 21.97 -3.05
C LEU A 134 -8.57 22.69 -1.89
N PHE A 135 -7.71 23.64 -2.21
CA PHE A 135 -7.28 24.69 -1.28
C PHE A 135 -7.47 26.07 -1.92
N PHE A 136 -7.66 27.08 -1.09
CA PHE A 136 -7.99 28.41 -1.57
C PHE A 136 -7.52 29.52 -0.61
N CYS A 137 -7.50 30.73 -1.12
CA CYS A 137 -7.30 31.94 -0.35
C CYS A 137 -8.66 32.54 0.02
N ILE A 138 -8.97 32.70 1.32
CA ILE A 138 -10.27 33.19 1.80
C ILE A 138 -10.68 34.50 1.11
N PRO A 139 -9.87 35.59 1.13
CA PRO A 139 -10.27 36.86 0.52
C PRO A 139 -10.34 36.81 -1.01
N HIS A 140 -9.66 35.87 -1.67
CA HIS A 140 -9.54 35.88 -3.13
C HIS A 140 -10.08 34.63 -3.82
N GLN A 141 -10.82 33.78 -3.10
CA GLN A 141 -11.43 32.56 -3.68
C GLN A 141 -12.34 32.92 -4.85
N ALA A 142 -13.19 33.94 -4.71
CA ALA A 142 -14.09 34.41 -5.76
C ALA A 142 -13.35 35.00 -6.98
N ALA A 143 -12.14 35.52 -6.76
CA ALA A 143 -11.24 35.99 -7.82
C ALA A 143 -10.44 34.86 -8.50
N GLY A 144 -10.63 33.60 -8.06
CA GLY A 144 -9.99 32.43 -8.65
C GLY A 144 -8.64 32.06 -8.02
N MET A 145 -8.27 32.60 -6.86
CA MET A 145 -7.08 32.17 -6.13
C MET A 145 -7.34 30.84 -5.42
N VAL A 146 -7.23 29.79 -6.21
CA VAL A 146 -7.46 28.40 -5.80
C VAL A 146 -6.31 27.51 -6.26
N GLY A 147 -6.15 26.36 -5.59
CA GLY A 147 -5.24 25.32 -6.00
C GLY A 147 -5.78 23.96 -5.62
N ARG A 148 -5.04 22.93 -5.97
CA ARG A 148 -5.43 21.56 -5.64
C ARG A 148 -4.23 20.70 -5.22
N ILE A 149 -4.52 19.74 -4.35
CA ILE A 149 -3.60 18.67 -3.99
C ILE A 149 -4.11 17.40 -4.69
N ASP A 150 -3.23 16.75 -5.44
CA ASP A 150 -3.58 15.56 -6.19
C ASP A 150 -2.47 14.50 -6.04
N LEU A 151 -2.72 13.27 -6.44
CA LEU A 151 -1.67 12.28 -6.54
C LEU A 151 -0.87 12.53 -7.81
N ALA A 152 0.45 12.52 -7.70
CA ALA A 152 1.31 12.36 -8.86
C ALA A 152 0.81 11.11 -9.58
N GLY A 153 0.31 11.30 -10.82
CA GLY A 153 -0.39 10.25 -11.55
C GLY A 153 0.33 8.93 -11.31
N LEU A 154 -0.35 8.00 -10.73
CA LEU A 154 0.14 6.64 -10.60
C LEU A 154 0.56 6.26 -12.02
N ALA A 155 1.85 6.38 -12.35
CA ALA A 155 2.41 5.33 -13.17
C ALA A 155 1.83 4.08 -12.53
N PRO A 156 0.97 3.29 -13.26
CA PRO A 156 0.36 2.11 -12.67
C PRO A 156 1.49 1.48 -11.91
N PRO A 157 1.35 1.16 -10.62
CA PRO A 157 2.46 0.64 -9.87
C PRO A 157 3.06 -0.31 -10.87
N THR A 158 4.27 0.00 -11.35
CA THR A 158 5.06 -1.03 -11.97
C THR A 158 5.03 -1.99 -10.83
N ALA A 159 4.00 -2.87 -10.89
CA ALA A 159 3.97 -4.02 -10.08
C ALA A 159 5.35 -4.52 -10.37
N GLU A 160 6.31 -4.16 -9.50
CA GLU A 160 7.47 -4.98 -9.41
C GLU A 160 6.83 -6.34 -9.27
N LYS A 161 6.76 -7.02 -10.41
CA LYS A 161 6.56 -8.45 -10.46
C LYS A 161 7.81 -9.06 -9.85
N GLY A 162 8.17 -8.54 -8.67
CA GLY A 162 8.99 -9.23 -7.73
C GLY A 162 8.17 -10.45 -7.41
N ILE A 163 8.45 -11.53 -8.13
CA ILE A 163 8.03 -12.85 -7.73
C ILE A 163 8.34 -12.87 -6.25
N LEU A 164 7.29 -12.82 -5.42
CA LEU A 164 7.42 -12.88 -3.97
C LEU A 164 8.36 -14.05 -3.72
N LEU A 165 9.58 -13.79 -3.30
CA LEU A 165 10.65 -14.80 -3.18
C LEU A 165 10.13 -16.01 -2.40
N ARG A 166 9.22 -15.76 -1.45
CA ARG A 166 8.50 -16.81 -0.70
C ARG A 166 7.59 -17.65 -1.59
N ALA A 167 6.81 -17.06 -2.50
CA ALA A 167 5.94 -17.80 -3.41
C ALA A 167 6.76 -18.63 -4.40
N TYR A 168 7.91 -18.11 -4.83
CA TYR A 168 8.85 -18.86 -5.68
C TYR A 168 9.40 -20.10 -4.96
N TRP A 169 9.83 -19.96 -3.69
CA TRP A 169 10.33 -21.10 -2.90
C TRP A 169 9.23 -22.12 -2.60
N ILE A 170 8.01 -21.69 -2.31
CA ILE A 170 6.87 -22.60 -2.09
C ILE A 170 6.58 -23.38 -3.37
N GLY A 171 6.60 -22.73 -4.52
CA GLY A 171 6.43 -23.39 -5.82
C GLY A 171 7.53 -24.43 -6.12
N LEU A 172 8.79 -24.06 -5.86
CA LEU A 172 9.94 -24.96 -6.05
C LEU A 172 9.86 -26.19 -5.14
N ILE A 173 9.54 -26.02 -3.86
CA ILE A 173 9.36 -27.11 -2.91
C ILE A 173 8.20 -28.00 -3.33
N GLY A 174 7.07 -27.42 -3.77
CA GLY A 174 5.92 -28.17 -4.25
C GLY A 174 6.27 -29.06 -5.45
N ILE A 175 7.01 -28.53 -6.42
CA ILE A 175 7.48 -29.29 -7.58
C ILE A 175 8.44 -30.43 -7.14
N ALA A 176 9.39 -30.15 -6.26
CA ALA A 176 10.32 -31.14 -5.76
C ALA A 176 9.63 -32.30 -5.04
N VAL A 177 8.62 -32.00 -4.20
CA VAL A 177 7.83 -33.01 -3.50
C VAL A 177 7.02 -33.87 -4.46
N THR A 178 6.39 -33.27 -5.47
CA THR A 178 5.62 -34.02 -6.47
C THR A 178 6.51 -34.93 -7.33
N LEU A 179 7.68 -34.45 -7.73
CA LEU A 179 8.66 -35.28 -8.46
C LEU A 179 9.15 -36.45 -7.61
N LEU A 180 9.45 -36.20 -6.34
CA LEU A 180 9.85 -37.27 -5.40
C LEU A 180 8.75 -38.31 -5.26
N TRP A 181 7.49 -37.89 -5.14
CA TRP A 181 6.34 -38.78 -5.07
C TRP A 181 6.19 -39.64 -6.31
N VAL A 182 6.35 -39.07 -7.51
CA VAL A 182 6.31 -39.79 -8.77
C VAL A 182 7.42 -40.87 -8.84
N VAL A 183 8.62 -40.53 -8.40
CA VAL A 183 9.75 -41.48 -8.38
C VAL A 183 9.45 -42.64 -7.43
N ILE A 184 9.00 -42.37 -6.22
CA ILE A 184 8.64 -43.38 -5.25
C ILE A 184 7.53 -44.29 -5.79
N SER A 185 6.49 -43.70 -6.36
CA SER A 185 5.36 -44.45 -6.96
C SER A 185 5.83 -45.35 -8.09
N TYR A 186 6.73 -44.86 -8.97
CA TYR A 186 7.32 -45.65 -10.04
C TYR A 186 8.09 -46.88 -9.50
N TYR A 187 8.91 -46.67 -8.45
CA TYR A 187 9.65 -47.79 -7.84
C TYR A 187 8.73 -48.82 -7.17
N ILE A 188 7.67 -48.39 -6.52
CA ILE A 188 6.67 -49.29 -5.91
C ILE A 188 5.97 -50.12 -6.99
N ILE A 189 5.50 -49.50 -8.06
CA ILE A 189 4.82 -50.19 -9.17
C ILE A 189 5.78 -51.16 -9.86
N LYS A 190 7.03 -50.73 -10.12
CA LYS A 190 8.04 -51.56 -10.74
C LYS A 190 8.42 -52.77 -9.87
N SER A 191 8.53 -52.60 -8.58
CA SER A 191 8.81 -53.73 -7.67
C SER A 191 7.61 -54.66 -7.53
N SER A 192 6.40 -54.12 -7.48
CA SER A 192 5.16 -54.89 -7.43
C SER A 192 4.91 -55.69 -8.73
N SER A 193 5.23 -55.13 -9.88
CA SER A 193 5.04 -55.80 -11.19
C SER A 193 5.91 -57.05 -11.35
N ARG A 194 7.07 -57.14 -10.72
CA ARG A 194 7.91 -58.35 -10.70
C ARG A 194 7.22 -59.47 -9.92
N HIS A 195 6.60 -59.15 -8.79
CA HIS A 195 5.89 -60.14 -7.98
C HIS A 195 4.67 -60.69 -8.70
N PHE A 196 3.97 -59.89 -9.48
CA PHE A 196 2.85 -60.31 -10.31
C PHE A 196 3.24 -61.25 -11.45
N LYS A 197 4.39 -61.03 -12.08
CA LYS A 197 4.88 -61.92 -13.11
C LYS A 197 5.23 -63.30 -12.57
N ASP A 198 5.91 -63.37 -11.44
CA ASP A 198 6.28 -64.61 -10.81
C ASP A 198 5.02 -65.38 -10.36
N HIS A 199 4.01 -64.68 -9.86
CA HIS A 199 2.74 -65.34 -9.48
C HIS A 199 1.96 -65.84 -10.72
N ALA A 200 1.92 -65.10 -11.79
CA ALA A 200 1.26 -65.50 -13.01
C ALA A 200 1.95 -66.72 -13.66
N ASP A 201 3.29 -66.80 -13.57
CA ASP A 201 4.06 -67.95 -14.07
C ASP A 201 3.86 -69.20 -13.19
N HIS A 202 3.72 -69.05 -11.87
CA HIS A 202 3.36 -70.17 -10.97
C HIS A 202 2.00 -70.74 -11.30
N VAL A 203 1.00 -69.88 -11.48
CA VAL A 203 -0.38 -70.32 -11.81
C VAL A 203 -0.41 -70.97 -13.20
N ARG A 204 0.33 -70.51 -14.19
CA ARG A 204 0.41 -71.13 -15.51
C ARG A 204 1.07 -72.51 -15.48
N ARG A 205 2.00 -72.77 -14.57
CA ARG A 205 2.68 -74.06 -14.43
C ARG A 205 1.91 -75.08 -13.58
N GLY A 206 0.73 -74.69 -13.11
CA GLY A 206 -0.12 -75.60 -12.27
C GLY A 206 0.50 -75.95 -10.92
N LEU A 207 1.44 -75.13 -10.45
CA LEU A 207 2.04 -75.33 -9.13
C LEU A 207 1.18 -74.60 -8.08
N PRO A 208 0.90 -75.25 -6.92
CA PRO A 208 0.12 -74.63 -5.84
C PRO A 208 0.76 -73.40 -5.23
#